data_96e4a878bbef10ca43a99f0d03b4d90e
#
_entry.id   96e4a878bbef10ca43a99f0d03b4d90e
#
_cell.length_a   1.000
_cell.length_b   1.000
_cell.length_c   1.000
_cell.angle_alpha   90.00
_cell.angle_beta   90.00
_cell.angle_gamma   90.00
#
_symmetry.space_group_name_H-M   'P 1'
#
loop_
_entity.id
_entity.type
_entity.pdbx_description
1 polymer ?
#
loop_
_entity_poly.entity_id
_entity_poly.type
_entity_poly.pdbx_seq_one_letter_code
_entity_poly.pdbx_strand_id
1 'polypeptide(L)'
;MNIDTIRNEIAMDSSHKGINIIVEGATDAKLFEDFTDEEKCTIYQVKTRANVISLMEGLAKISKNGYTLGIVDDDQNRLMGVEVLPPNTLYTDTNDIETMIFWSAAFPKIARHLFAYEATPDDSEIKKIHRLLAERALVVGELRIVDKRKGWGLSFKDGAGKSDLEFKKFIEKRDMSYKGDDALIDAVKGHSHRLGINNDEVKLGLEEIRKEKHKPLEIVVGHDLTKVIALALKQKLGKKETRDFDREQVEVSFRLAYSLEVFKSSQLYKNINGMMAHHGIGFLL
;
A
#
# COMPACT_ATOMS: atom_id res chain seq x y z
N MET A 1 -21.39 0.94 3.39
CA MET A 1 -22.30 -0.21 3.60
C MET A 1 -21.87 -0.91 4.89
N ASN A 2 -22.79 -1.47 5.69
CA ASN A 2 -22.45 -2.22 6.92
C ASN A 2 -22.00 -3.64 6.51
N ILE A 3 -21.03 -4.22 7.21
CA ILE A 3 -20.50 -5.58 6.96
C ILE A 3 -21.62 -6.62 6.97
N ASP A 4 -22.56 -6.53 7.92
CA ASP A 4 -23.69 -7.46 8.01
C ASP A 4 -24.63 -7.36 6.80
N THR A 5 -24.79 -6.16 6.24
CA THR A 5 -25.58 -5.98 5.00
C THR A 5 -24.90 -6.68 3.83
N ILE A 6 -23.57 -6.47 3.65
CA ILE A 6 -22.78 -7.14 2.58
C ILE A 6 -22.83 -8.66 2.75
N ARG A 7 -22.63 -9.14 4.00
CA ARG A 7 -22.69 -10.57 4.28
C ARG A 7 -24.03 -11.17 3.89
N ASN A 8 -25.13 -10.51 4.26
CA ASN A 8 -26.47 -10.98 3.95
C ASN A 8 -26.76 -10.93 2.44
N GLU A 9 -26.32 -9.88 1.75
CA GLU A 9 -26.42 -9.74 0.30
C GLU A 9 -25.73 -10.91 -0.41
N ILE A 10 -24.44 -11.11 -0.13
CA ILE A 10 -23.68 -12.26 -0.67
C ILE A 10 -24.35 -13.58 -0.26
N ALA A 11 -24.84 -13.67 0.99
CA ALA A 11 -25.49 -14.85 1.51
C ALA A 11 -26.83 -15.16 0.85
N MET A 12 -27.59 -14.20 0.42
CA MET A 12 -28.94 -14.39 -0.14
C MET A 12 -28.94 -14.46 -1.67
N ASP A 13 -27.87 -13.96 -2.32
CA ASP A 13 -27.79 -14.01 -3.78
C ASP A 13 -27.45 -15.43 -4.27
N SER A 14 -28.49 -16.17 -4.63
CA SER A 14 -28.37 -17.48 -5.22
C SER A 14 -28.18 -17.43 -6.74
N SER A 15 -28.34 -16.27 -7.36
CA SER A 15 -28.23 -16.08 -8.81
C SER A 15 -26.80 -15.76 -9.26
N HIS A 16 -26.00 -15.15 -8.39
CA HIS A 16 -24.62 -14.79 -8.70
C HIS A 16 -23.73 -16.04 -8.81
N LYS A 17 -23.25 -16.30 -10.01
CA LYS A 17 -22.33 -17.40 -10.32
C LYS A 17 -20.87 -16.95 -10.46
N GLY A 18 -20.62 -15.68 -10.22
CA GLY A 18 -19.32 -15.05 -10.36
C GLY A 18 -18.52 -15.02 -9.06
N ILE A 19 -17.62 -14.06 -8.99
CA ILE A 19 -16.73 -13.85 -7.86
C ILE A 19 -17.12 -12.59 -7.11
N ASN A 20 -17.12 -12.66 -5.79
CA ASN A 20 -17.17 -11.48 -4.92
C ASN A 20 -15.75 -11.18 -4.45
N ILE A 21 -15.23 -10.00 -4.77
CA ILE A 21 -13.94 -9.51 -4.27
C ILE A 21 -14.21 -8.49 -3.17
N ILE A 22 -13.63 -8.73 -1.99
CA ILE A 22 -13.77 -7.86 -0.83
C ILE A 22 -12.42 -7.19 -0.58
N VAL A 23 -12.37 -5.86 -0.61
CA VAL A 23 -11.18 -5.05 -0.43
C VAL A 23 -11.37 -4.00 0.66
N GLU A 24 -10.25 -3.45 1.15
CA GLU A 24 -10.26 -2.43 2.21
C GLU A 24 -10.71 -1.07 1.68
N GLY A 25 -10.01 -0.56 0.68
CA GLY A 25 -10.08 0.82 0.22
C GLY A 25 -10.85 1.06 -1.07
N ALA A 26 -11.26 2.30 -1.28
CA ALA A 26 -11.87 2.72 -2.55
C ALA A 26 -10.86 2.71 -3.71
N THR A 27 -9.58 2.92 -3.40
CA THR A 27 -8.48 2.85 -4.37
C THR A 27 -8.28 1.44 -4.89
N ASP A 28 -8.34 0.45 -3.99
CA ASP A 28 -8.23 -0.97 -4.33
C ASP A 28 -9.44 -1.41 -5.16
N ALA A 29 -10.64 -1.02 -4.73
CA ALA A 29 -11.87 -1.33 -5.47
C ALA A 29 -11.77 -0.85 -6.93
N LYS A 30 -11.40 0.41 -7.14
CA LYS A 30 -11.24 0.98 -8.49
C LYS A 30 -10.20 0.23 -9.34
N LEU A 31 -9.10 -0.23 -8.73
CA LEU A 31 -8.10 -1.00 -9.47
C LEU A 31 -8.66 -2.34 -9.95
N PHE A 32 -9.40 -3.04 -9.09
CA PHE A 32 -10.00 -4.33 -9.46
C PHE A 32 -11.18 -4.15 -10.42
N GLU A 33 -11.96 -3.06 -10.32
CA GLU A 33 -12.99 -2.71 -11.29
C GLU A 33 -12.40 -2.54 -12.70
N ASP A 34 -11.22 -1.90 -12.82
CA ASP A 34 -10.53 -1.72 -14.10
C ASP A 34 -10.01 -3.04 -14.71
N PHE A 35 -9.88 -4.11 -13.91
CA PHE A 35 -9.30 -5.38 -14.34
C PHE A 35 -10.30 -6.52 -14.48
N THR A 36 -11.49 -6.38 -13.94
CA THR A 36 -12.49 -7.44 -13.86
C THR A 36 -13.67 -7.20 -14.78
N ASP A 37 -14.27 -8.30 -15.21
CA ASP A 37 -15.52 -8.29 -15.96
C ASP A 37 -16.69 -8.09 -14.96
N GLU A 38 -17.42 -6.98 -15.08
CA GLU A 38 -18.51 -6.63 -14.17
C GLU A 38 -19.68 -7.62 -14.18
N GLU A 39 -19.86 -8.38 -15.26
CA GLU A 39 -20.87 -9.44 -15.33
C GLU A 39 -20.47 -10.68 -14.51
N LYS A 40 -19.16 -10.84 -14.26
CA LYS A 40 -18.59 -12.01 -13.57
C LYS A 40 -18.02 -11.70 -12.20
N CYS A 41 -17.86 -10.42 -11.85
CA CYS A 41 -17.22 -10.02 -10.61
C CYS A 41 -17.96 -8.88 -9.95
N THR A 42 -18.24 -9.03 -8.65
CA THR A 42 -18.77 -7.94 -7.80
C THR A 42 -17.70 -7.54 -6.78
N ILE A 43 -17.43 -6.22 -6.68
CA ILE A 43 -16.40 -5.70 -5.78
C ILE A 43 -17.05 -4.99 -4.61
N TYR A 44 -16.67 -5.39 -3.40
CA TYR A 44 -17.14 -4.80 -2.15
C TYR A 44 -16.01 -4.10 -1.39
N GLN A 45 -16.18 -2.81 -1.14
CA GLN A 45 -15.29 -2.03 -0.29
C GLN A 45 -15.81 -2.00 1.14
N VAL A 46 -14.99 -2.39 2.13
CA VAL A 46 -15.40 -2.48 3.54
C VAL A 46 -14.62 -1.58 4.51
N LYS A 47 -13.79 -0.67 4.01
CA LYS A 47 -13.07 0.43 4.69
C LYS A 47 -11.86 0.03 5.52
N THR A 48 -11.81 -1.15 6.13
CA THR A 48 -10.70 -1.54 7.00
C THR A 48 -10.38 -3.03 6.84
N ARG A 49 -9.12 -3.38 7.10
CA ARG A 49 -8.64 -4.76 7.16
C ARG A 49 -9.47 -5.63 8.11
N ALA A 50 -9.75 -5.13 9.32
CA ALA A 50 -10.55 -5.85 10.30
C ALA A 50 -11.94 -6.20 9.76
N ASN A 51 -12.51 -5.33 8.95
CA ASN A 51 -13.79 -5.57 8.30
C ASN A 51 -13.71 -6.64 7.21
N VAL A 52 -12.63 -6.66 6.39
CA VAL A 52 -12.41 -7.74 5.42
C VAL A 52 -12.32 -9.08 6.15
N ILE A 53 -11.46 -9.16 7.16
CA ILE A 53 -11.25 -10.39 7.95
C ILE A 53 -12.56 -10.87 8.59
N SER A 54 -13.28 -10.00 9.30
CA SER A 54 -14.54 -10.34 9.95
C SER A 54 -15.61 -10.81 8.96
N LEU A 55 -15.68 -10.17 7.78
CA LEU A 55 -16.62 -10.58 6.73
C LEU A 55 -16.24 -11.95 6.16
N MET A 56 -14.96 -12.17 5.87
CA MET A 56 -14.46 -13.46 5.35
C MET A 56 -14.66 -14.61 6.36
N GLU A 57 -14.41 -14.39 7.65
CA GLU A 57 -14.72 -15.36 8.71
C GLU A 57 -16.22 -15.68 8.79
N GLY A 58 -17.06 -14.67 8.64
CA GLY A 58 -18.51 -14.84 8.63
C GLY A 58 -18.99 -15.67 7.42
N LEU A 59 -18.45 -15.38 6.22
CA LEU A 59 -18.79 -16.06 4.98
C LEU A 59 -18.26 -17.50 4.93
N ALA A 60 -17.12 -17.79 5.53
CA ALA A 60 -16.56 -19.14 5.61
C ALA A 60 -17.48 -20.14 6.34
N LYS A 61 -18.40 -19.64 7.16
CA LYS A 61 -19.40 -20.45 7.88
C LYS A 61 -20.66 -20.74 7.06
N ILE A 62 -20.78 -20.11 5.89
CA ILE A 62 -21.96 -20.20 5.03
C ILE A 62 -21.56 -20.90 3.74
N SER A 63 -22.08 -22.10 3.49
CA SER A 63 -21.86 -22.78 2.20
C SER A 63 -22.64 -22.05 1.09
N LYS A 64 -21.95 -21.64 0.00
CA LYS A 64 -22.54 -20.79 -1.03
C LYS A 64 -22.15 -21.15 -2.44
N ASN A 65 -23.04 -20.76 -3.40
CA ASN A 65 -22.89 -21.00 -4.83
C ASN A 65 -21.91 -20.07 -5.56
N GLY A 66 -21.50 -18.95 -4.92
CA GLY A 66 -20.51 -18.03 -5.46
C GLY A 66 -19.18 -18.14 -4.70
N TYR A 67 -18.10 -17.72 -5.34
CA TYR A 67 -16.79 -17.68 -4.74
C TYR A 67 -16.53 -16.27 -4.16
N THR A 68 -16.02 -16.22 -2.94
CA THR A 68 -15.66 -14.95 -2.31
C THR A 68 -14.19 -14.93 -1.96
N LEU A 69 -13.52 -13.84 -2.33
CA LEU A 69 -12.10 -13.60 -2.13
C LEU A 69 -11.92 -12.31 -1.34
N GLY A 70 -11.20 -12.37 -0.22
CA GLY A 70 -10.74 -11.20 0.51
C GLY A 70 -9.33 -10.81 0.05
N ILE A 71 -9.08 -9.53 -0.14
CA ILE A 71 -7.73 -8.99 -0.39
C ILE A 71 -7.45 -7.92 0.67
N VAL A 72 -6.35 -8.08 1.37
CA VAL A 72 -5.92 -7.17 2.44
C VAL A 72 -4.50 -6.70 2.22
N ASP A 73 -4.23 -5.48 2.62
CA ASP A 73 -2.87 -4.96 2.65
C ASP A 73 -2.01 -5.75 3.64
N ASP A 74 -0.75 -5.98 3.32
CA ASP A 74 0.17 -6.66 4.24
C ASP A 74 0.51 -5.77 5.44
N ASP A 75 0.66 -4.47 5.21
CA ASP A 75 0.97 -3.51 6.29
C ASP A 75 2.10 -4.00 7.23
N GLN A 76 3.13 -4.67 6.69
CA GLN A 76 4.25 -5.27 7.43
C GLN A 76 3.84 -6.46 8.35
N ASN A 77 2.63 -7.01 8.22
CA ASN A 77 2.15 -8.07 9.13
C ASN A 77 2.88 -9.40 8.91
N ARG A 78 3.22 -9.75 7.65
CA ARG A 78 4.07 -10.93 7.39
C ARG A 78 5.43 -10.82 8.07
N LEU A 79 6.02 -9.62 8.07
CA LEU A 79 7.28 -9.34 8.75
C LEU A 79 7.16 -9.47 10.28
N MET A 80 6.00 -9.12 10.82
CA MET A 80 5.71 -9.21 12.24
C MET A 80 5.29 -10.63 12.69
N GLY A 81 4.98 -11.52 11.74
CA GLY A 81 4.54 -12.89 12.05
C GLY A 81 3.19 -12.98 12.76
N VAL A 82 2.31 -11.99 12.57
CA VAL A 82 1.23 -11.73 13.53
C VAL A 82 -0.10 -12.38 13.17
N GLU A 83 -0.36 -12.79 11.91
CA GLU A 83 -1.73 -13.16 11.56
C GLU A 83 -1.89 -14.32 10.58
N VAL A 84 -2.80 -15.23 10.95
CA VAL A 84 -3.35 -16.24 10.03
C VAL A 84 -4.61 -15.65 9.40
N LEU A 85 -4.60 -15.47 8.10
CA LEU A 85 -5.77 -14.98 7.36
C LEU A 85 -6.88 -16.03 7.30
N PRO A 86 -8.16 -15.61 7.27
CA PRO A 86 -9.28 -16.51 7.00
C PRO A 86 -9.13 -17.22 5.64
N PRO A 87 -9.81 -18.37 5.45
CA PRO A 87 -9.85 -19.00 4.14
C PRO A 87 -10.24 -18.04 3.02
N ASN A 88 -9.65 -18.20 1.84
CA ASN A 88 -9.87 -17.35 0.67
C ASN A 88 -9.55 -15.87 0.89
N THR A 89 -8.61 -15.56 1.76
CA THR A 89 -8.12 -14.22 1.97
C THR A 89 -6.64 -14.17 1.61
N LEU A 90 -6.23 -13.16 0.85
CA LEU A 90 -4.87 -12.99 0.37
C LEU A 90 -4.31 -11.64 0.81
N TYR A 91 -3.00 -11.62 1.06
CA TYR A 91 -2.23 -10.38 1.18
C TYR A 91 -1.87 -9.83 -0.21
N THR A 92 -1.74 -8.51 -0.31
CA THR A 92 -0.95 -7.87 -1.37
C THR A 92 0.48 -8.44 -1.40
N ASP A 93 1.16 -8.38 -2.56
CA ASP A 93 2.52 -8.95 -2.70
C ASP A 93 3.57 -8.21 -1.86
N THR A 94 3.34 -6.94 -1.66
CA THR A 94 4.10 -6.03 -0.79
C THR A 94 3.17 -5.43 0.26
N ASN A 95 3.52 -4.33 0.89
CA ASN A 95 2.73 -3.79 2.00
C ASN A 95 1.32 -3.31 1.60
N ASP A 96 1.13 -2.91 0.34
CA ASP A 96 -0.14 -2.40 -0.21
C ASP A 96 -0.07 -2.34 -1.75
N ILE A 97 -1.15 -1.92 -2.39
CA ILE A 97 -1.24 -1.80 -3.86
C ILE A 97 -0.25 -0.76 -4.40
N GLU A 98 -0.06 0.37 -3.75
CA GLU A 98 0.86 1.42 -4.20
C GLU A 98 2.29 0.90 -4.24
N THR A 99 2.71 0.14 -3.24
CA THR A 99 4.04 -0.49 -3.23
C THR A 99 4.16 -1.63 -4.24
N MET A 100 3.10 -2.41 -4.48
CA MET A 100 3.09 -3.37 -5.59
C MET A 100 3.34 -2.68 -6.93
N ILE A 101 2.67 -1.57 -7.19
CA ILE A 101 2.86 -0.80 -8.43
C ILE A 101 4.27 -0.23 -8.51
N PHE A 102 4.77 0.34 -7.43
CA PHE A 102 6.12 0.92 -7.35
C PHE A 102 7.23 -0.10 -7.66
N TRP A 103 7.11 -1.32 -7.16
CA TRP A 103 8.08 -2.40 -7.38
C TRP A 103 7.86 -3.19 -8.67
N SER A 104 6.84 -2.83 -9.47
CA SER A 104 6.49 -3.50 -10.72
C SER A 104 7.16 -2.90 -11.96
N ALA A 105 6.93 -3.54 -13.10
CA ALA A 105 7.32 -3.01 -14.41
C ALA A 105 6.58 -1.72 -14.82
N ALA A 106 5.59 -1.26 -14.05
CA ALA A 106 4.91 0.02 -14.30
C ALA A 106 5.75 1.23 -13.90
N PHE A 107 6.68 1.10 -12.93
CA PHE A 107 7.42 2.24 -12.40
C PHE A 107 8.18 3.06 -13.46
N PRO A 108 8.88 2.48 -14.44
CA PRO A 108 9.52 3.26 -15.50
C PRO A 108 8.57 4.20 -16.25
N LYS A 109 7.32 3.79 -16.49
CA LYS A 109 6.29 4.63 -17.11
C LYS A 109 5.88 5.77 -16.18
N ILE A 110 5.68 5.47 -14.89
CA ILE A 110 5.38 6.44 -13.85
C ILE A 110 6.51 7.47 -13.74
N ALA A 111 7.75 7.00 -13.67
CA ALA A 111 8.91 7.87 -13.53
C ALA A 111 9.05 8.83 -14.72
N ARG A 112 8.88 8.33 -15.95
CA ARG A 112 8.90 9.18 -17.16
C ARG A 112 7.75 10.18 -17.20
N HIS A 113 6.61 9.85 -16.60
CA HIS A 113 5.47 10.76 -16.52
C HIS A 113 5.69 11.87 -15.49
N LEU A 114 6.13 11.51 -14.30
CA LEU A 114 6.15 12.40 -13.13
C LEU A 114 7.43 13.25 -13.03
N PHE A 115 8.60 12.69 -13.35
CA PHE A 115 9.88 13.32 -13.08
C PHE A 115 10.47 14.03 -14.30
N ALA A 116 11.21 15.12 -14.05
CA ALA A 116 11.92 15.88 -15.05
C ALA A 116 13.28 15.24 -15.36
N TYR A 117 13.61 15.15 -16.63
CA TYR A 117 14.88 14.69 -17.13
C TYR A 117 15.36 15.66 -18.22
N GLU A 118 16.66 15.80 -18.40
CA GLU A 118 17.23 16.67 -19.45
C GLU A 118 16.97 16.10 -20.87
N ALA A 119 16.92 14.77 -20.96
CA ALA A 119 16.61 14.03 -22.19
C ALA A 119 15.69 12.84 -21.85
N THR A 120 15.39 11.96 -22.80
CA THR A 120 14.70 10.70 -22.50
C THR A 120 15.54 9.87 -21.54
N PRO A 121 15.05 9.57 -20.33
CA PRO A 121 15.83 8.91 -19.30
C PRO A 121 16.17 7.48 -19.71
N ASP A 122 17.40 7.09 -19.44
CA ASP A 122 17.83 5.69 -19.50
C ASP A 122 17.40 4.92 -18.23
N ASP A 123 17.61 3.60 -18.26
CA ASP A 123 17.26 2.74 -17.12
C ASP A 123 18.06 3.07 -15.86
N SER A 124 19.28 3.61 -15.99
CA SER A 124 20.13 4.01 -14.86
C SER A 124 19.53 5.21 -14.13
N GLU A 125 19.06 6.21 -14.86
CA GLU A 125 18.42 7.41 -14.30
C GLU A 125 17.11 7.07 -13.61
N ILE A 126 16.30 6.19 -14.24
CA ILE A 126 15.06 5.70 -13.63
C ILE A 126 15.35 4.93 -12.34
N LYS A 127 16.35 4.05 -12.34
CA LYS A 127 16.78 3.30 -11.15
C LYS A 127 17.29 4.22 -10.03
N LYS A 128 17.98 5.32 -10.35
CA LYS A 128 18.42 6.30 -9.37
C LYS A 128 17.23 6.96 -8.65
N ILE A 129 16.22 7.39 -9.41
CA ILE A 129 15.00 7.96 -8.84
C ILE A 129 14.25 6.92 -7.98
N HIS A 130 14.05 5.71 -8.51
CA HIS A 130 13.41 4.62 -7.79
C HIS A 130 14.08 4.35 -6.44
N ARG A 131 15.41 4.21 -6.45
CA ARG A 131 16.21 3.98 -5.24
C ARG A 131 16.10 5.15 -4.27
N LEU A 132 16.21 6.40 -4.72
CA LEU A 132 16.09 7.58 -3.88
C LEU A 132 14.75 7.60 -3.14
N LEU A 133 13.65 7.36 -3.86
CA LEU A 133 12.30 7.39 -3.27
C LEU A 133 12.12 6.24 -2.27
N ALA A 134 12.57 5.04 -2.62
CA ALA A 134 12.52 3.88 -1.73
C ALA A 134 13.30 4.13 -0.43
N GLU A 135 14.52 4.66 -0.52
CA GLU A 135 15.36 4.98 0.66
C GLU A 135 14.74 6.04 1.56
N ARG A 136 14.01 7.00 1.01
CA ARG A 136 13.34 8.05 1.81
C ARG A 136 12.05 7.56 2.47
N ALA A 137 11.33 6.65 1.85
CA ALA A 137 10.17 6.01 2.47
C ALA A 137 10.59 4.94 3.49
N LEU A 138 11.73 4.27 3.27
CA LEU A 138 12.25 3.19 4.11
C LEU A 138 12.42 3.64 5.58
N VAL A 139 12.99 4.82 5.83
CA VAL A 139 13.25 5.31 7.19
C VAL A 139 11.98 5.46 8.02
N VAL A 140 10.87 5.80 7.38
CA VAL A 140 9.55 5.87 8.06
C VAL A 140 9.00 4.48 8.32
N GLY A 141 9.13 3.59 7.34
CA GLY A 141 8.71 2.18 7.48
C GLY A 141 9.47 1.45 8.58
N GLU A 142 10.78 1.69 8.73
CA GLU A 142 11.60 1.19 9.85
C GLU A 142 11.03 1.64 11.20
N LEU A 143 10.73 2.92 11.35
CA LEU A 143 10.16 3.45 12.58
C LEU A 143 8.76 2.89 12.88
N ARG A 144 7.94 2.60 11.85
CA ARG A 144 6.66 1.91 12.02
C ARG A 144 6.82 0.51 12.61
N ILE A 145 7.84 -0.23 12.17
CA ILE A 145 8.13 -1.57 12.71
C ILE A 145 8.57 -1.47 14.18
N VAL A 146 9.45 -0.52 14.49
CA VAL A 146 9.87 -0.28 15.88
C VAL A 146 8.66 0.07 16.75
N ASP A 147 7.80 0.98 16.29
CA ASP A 147 6.57 1.35 17.00
C ASP A 147 5.65 0.15 17.23
N LYS A 148 5.42 -0.68 16.22
CA LYS A 148 4.61 -1.91 16.34
C LYS A 148 5.20 -2.88 17.36
N ARG A 149 6.53 -3.08 17.36
CA ARG A 149 7.21 -3.98 18.29
C ARG A 149 7.18 -3.49 19.74
N LYS A 150 7.26 -2.18 19.93
CA LYS A 150 7.29 -1.55 21.25
C LYS A 150 5.92 -1.14 21.79
N GLY A 151 4.91 -1.06 20.92
CA GLY A 151 3.54 -0.68 21.30
C GLY A 151 3.41 0.78 21.76
N TRP A 152 4.22 1.69 21.27
CA TRP A 152 4.17 3.10 21.69
C TRP A 152 2.94 3.86 21.18
N GLY A 153 2.33 3.39 20.09
CA GLY A 153 1.16 3.99 19.47
C GLY A 153 1.47 5.32 18.80
N LEU A 154 2.56 5.39 18.06
CA LEU A 154 2.91 6.51 17.21
C LEU A 154 1.90 6.63 16.05
N SER A 155 1.59 7.86 15.64
CA SER A 155 0.71 8.17 14.53
C SER A 155 1.53 8.58 13.31
N PHE A 156 1.31 7.92 12.20
CA PHE A 156 1.95 8.19 10.91
C PHE A 156 0.95 8.60 9.83
N LYS A 157 -0.34 8.34 10.08
CA LYS A 157 -1.44 8.67 9.17
C LYS A 157 -2.22 9.86 9.70
N ASP A 158 -2.87 10.53 8.78
CA ASP A 158 -3.85 11.56 9.12
C ASP A 158 -5.01 10.92 9.85
N GLY A 159 -5.32 11.42 11.02
CA GLY A 159 -6.55 11.07 11.72
C GLY A 159 -7.58 12.18 11.53
N ALA A 160 -8.88 11.91 11.72
CA ALA A 160 -9.92 12.92 11.66
C ALA A 160 -9.54 14.13 12.56
N GLY A 161 -9.29 15.28 11.94
CA GLY A 161 -8.90 16.52 12.63
C GLY A 161 -7.39 16.70 12.90
N LYS A 162 -6.50 15.83 12.41
CA LYS A 162 -5.05 16.00 12.52
C LYS A 162 -4.44 16.38 11.16
N SER A 163 -3.44 17.25 11.19
CA SER A 163 -2.61 17.54 10.02
C SER A 163 -1.74 16.34 9.65
N ASP A 164 -1.37 16.23 8.39
CA ASP A 164 -0.43 15.23 7.88
C ASP A 164 0.94 15.29 8.58
N LEU A 165 1.59 14.11 8.74
CA LEU A 165 3.00 14.05 9.10
C LEU A 165 3.83 14.80 8.06
N GLU A 166 4.55 15.81 8.50
CA GLU A 166 5.31 16.69 7.63
C GLU A 166 6.68 16.12 7.27
N PHE A 167 6.79 15.42 6.17
CA PHE A 167 8.04 14.80 5.68
C PHE A 167 9.19 15.81 5.49
N LYS A 168 8.88 17.08 5.18
CA LYS A 168 9.89 18.17 5.10
C LYS A 168 10.66 18.42 6.41
N LYS A 169 10.19 17.93 7.55
CA LYS A 169 10.89 18.05 8.83
C LYS A 169 12.15 17.19 8.88
N PHE A 170 12.13 16.00 8.27
CA PHE A 170 13.23 15.04 8.28
C PHE A 170 13.80 14.71 6.88
N ILE A 171 13.19 15.20 5.80
CA ILE A 171 13.72 15.15 4.43
C ILE A 171 14.00 16.56 3.97
N GLU A 172 15.24 16.81 3.50
CA GLU A 172 15.64 18.13 2.99
C GLU A 172 14.95 18.38 1.64
N LYS A 173 14.38 19.59 1.50
CA LYS A 173 13.62 19.92 0.29
C LYS A 173 14.50 20.02 -0.96
N ARG A 174 15.74 20.50 -0.80
CA ARG A 174 16.59 20.88 -1.93
C ARG A 174 17.06 19.67 -2.75
N ASP A 175 17.45 18.61 -2.07
CA ASP A 175 18.12 17.45 -2.66
C ASP A 175 17.57 16.11 -2.19
N MET A 176 16.47 16.12 -1.44
CA MET A 176 15.85 14.96 -0.84
C MET A 176 16.76 14.21 0.14
N SER A 177 17.80 14.84 0.69
CA SER A 177 18.65 14.21 1.69
C SER A 177 17.91 13.96 3.00
N TYR A 178 18.23 12.85 3.65
CA TYR A 178 17.70 12.51 4.97
C TYR A 178 18.46 13.29 6.05
N LYS A 179 17.74 13.97 6.93
CA LYS A 179 18.32 14.82 7.99
C LYS A 179 18.78 14.04 9.23
N GLY A 180 18.55 12.72 9.24
CA GLY A 180 18.93 11.85 10.33
C GLY A 180 17.77 11.44 11.25
N ASP A 181 18.04 10.45 12.08
CA ASP A 181 17.04 9.80 12.93
C ASP A 181 16.43 10.75 13.95
N ASP A 182 17.20 11.69 14.50
CA ASP A 182 16.68 12.68 15.45
C ASP A 182 15.55 13.51 14.83
N ALA A 183 15.74 13.98 13.61
CA ALA A 183 14.74 14.79 12.91
C ALA A 183 13.46 13.97 12.59
N LEU A 184 13.60 12.69 12.25
CA LEU A 184 12.49 11.79 12.03
C LEU A 184 11.72 11.52 13.34
N ILE A 185 12.45 11.16 14.39
CA ILE A 185 11.88 10.80 15.71
C ILE A 185 11.11 12.01 16.27
N ASP A 186 11.71 13.19 16.26
CA ASP A 186 11.06 14.41 16.75
C ASP A 186 9.82 14.77 15.94
N ALA A 187 9.88 14.64 14.61
CA ALA A 187 8.74 14.89 13.74
C ALA A 187 7.57 13.95 14.05
N VAL A 188 7.83 12.63 14.18
CA VAL A 188 6.77 11.63 14.42
C VAL A 188 6.25 11.72 15.85
N LYS A 189 7.11 11.92 16.86
CA LYS A 189 6.67 12.12 18.27
C LYS A 189 5.82 13.37 18.41
N GLY A 190 6.22 14.47 17.78
CA GLY A 190 5.45 15.72 17.77
C GLY A 190 4.10 15.56 17.12
N HIS A 191 4.05 14.90 15.97
CA HIS A 191 2.81 14.56 15.25
C HIS A 191 1.88 13.64 16.07
N SER A 192 2.46 12.68 16.79
CA SER A 192 1.73 11.69 17.59
C SER A 192 1.32 12.21 18.98
N HIS A 193 1.77 13.38 19.40
CA HIS A 193 1.66 13.87 20.79
C HIS A 193 2.24 12.87 21.81
N ARG A 194 3.33 12.16 21.45
CA ARG A 194 4.02 11.14 22.26
C ARG A 194 5.42 11.62 22.68
N LEU A 195 5.54 12.83 23.20
CA LEU A 195 6.83 13.46 23.53
C LEU A 195 7.60 12.74 24.64
N GLY A 196 6.93 11.97 25.50
CA GLY A 196 7.57 11.23 26.60
C GLY A 196 8.35 9.97 26.20
N ILE A 197 8.29 9.53 24.92
CA ILE A 197 9.07 8.39 24.45
C ILE A 197 10.55 8.80 24.39
N ASN A 198 11.45 7.94 24.93
CA ASN A 198 12.88 8.19 24.95
C ASN A 198 13.49 8.07 23.53
N ASN A 199 14.17 9.11 23.05
CA ASN A 199 14.79 9.10 21.71
C ASN A 199 15.88 8.05 21.57
N ASP A 200 16.67 7.78 22.63
CA ASP A 200 17.74 6.77 22.58
C ASP A 200 17.16 5.35 22.43
N GLU A 201 16.02 5.09 23.07
CA GLU A 201 15.32 3.81 22.92
C GLU A 201 14.79 3.64 21.49
N VAL A 202 14.29 4.71 20.87
CA VAL A 202 13.83 4.68 19.47
C VAL A 202 15.01 4.42 18.53
N LYS A 203 16.14 5.11 18.73
CA LYS A 203 17.35 4.92 17.93
C LYS A 203 17.88 3.50 18.03
N LEU A 204 17.91 2.93 19.24
CA LEU A 204 18.31 1.54 19.44
C LEU A 204 17.42 0.57 18.65
N GLY A 205 16.11 0.78 18.69
CA GLY A 205 15.16 -0.01 17.90
C GLY A 205 15.39 0.13 16.39
N LEU A 206 15.69 1.35 15.89
CA LEU A 206 16.03 1.56 14.48
C LEU A 206 17.33 0.82 14.09
N GLU A 207 18.35 0.85 14.96
CA GLU A 207 19.59 0.11 14.71
C GLU A 207 19.35 -1.41 14.67
N GLU A 208 18.47 -1.93 15.53
CA GLU A 208 18.10 -3.36 15.56
C GLU A 208 17.44 -3.76 14.22
N ILE A 209 16.43 -3.03 13.77
CA ILE A 209 15.74 -3.29 12.49
C ILE A 209 16.74 -3.26 11.31
N ARG A 210 17.64 -2.28 11.27
CA ARG A 210 18.64 -2.15 10.20
C ARG A 210 19.62 -3.33 10.16
N LYS A 211 19.94 -3.92 11.32
CA LYS A 211 20.77 -5.14 11.41
C LYS A 211 20.09 -6.37 10.83
N GLU A 212 18.75 -6.42 10.83
CA GLU A 212 17.96 -7.52 10.26
C GLU A 212 18.02 -7.56 8.71
N LYS A 213 18.45 -6.48 8.06
CA LYS A 213 18.68 -6.39 6.60
C LYS A 213 17.46 -6.75 5.75
N HIS A 214 16.29 -6.36 6.17
CA HIS A 214 15.07 -6.52 5.39
C HIS A 214 15.15 -5.77 4.05
N LYS A 215 14.46 -6.31 3.04
CA LYS A 215 14.37 -5.63 1.75
C LYS A 215 13.44 -4.42 1.86
N PRO A 216 13.73 -3.31 1.15
CA PRO A 216 12.85 -2.13 1.18
C PRO A 216 11.39 -2.44 0.84
N LEU A 217 11.12 -3.38 -0.07
CA LEU A 217 9.77 -3.78 -0.46
C LEU A 217 8.96 -4.45 0.69
N GLU A 218 9.64 -4.97 1.73
CA GLU A 218 9.02 -5.58 2.91
C GLU A 218 8.68 -4.54 3.98
N ILE A 219 9.32 -3.36 3.92
CA ILE A 219 9.25 -2.32 4.96
C ILE A 219 8.46 -1.09 4.51
N VAL A 220 8.66 -0.66 3.26
CA VAL A 220 8.06 0.59 2.72
C VAL A 220 6.55 0.44 2.62
N VAL A 221 5.82 1.41 3.15
CA VAL A 221 4.36 1.53 3.07
C VAL A 221 3.98 2.55 2.00
N GLY A 222 2.97 2.24 1.18
CA GLY A 222 2.60 3.04 0.02
C GLY A 222 2.16 4.45 0.34
N HIS A 223 1.42 4.63 1.43
CA HIS A 223 1.03 5.94 1.90
C HIS A 223 2.23 6.88 2.19
N ASP A 224 3.30 6.35 2.78
CA ASP A 224 4.53 7.12 3.03
C ASP A 224 5.31 7.34 1.73
N LEU A 225 5.36 6.32 0.88
CA LEU A 225 6.01 6.39 -0.43
C LEU A 225 5.38 7.46 -1.33
N THR A 226 4.05 7.49 -1.44
CA THR A 226 3.34 8.48 -2.27
C THR A 226 3.51 9.89 -1.74
N LYS A 227 3.61 10.08 -0.42
CA LYS A 227 3.99 11.37 0.18
C LYS A 227 5.44 11.78 -0.13
N VAL A 228 6.39 10.84 -0.10
CA VAL A 228 7.78 11.09 -0.50
C VAL A 228 7.84 11.49 -1.97
N ILE A 229 7.09 10.82 -2.84
CA ILE A 229 7.01 11.16 -4.26
C ILE A 229 6.42 12.57 -4.43
N ALA A 230 5.29 12.88 -3.81
CA ALA A 230 4.68 14.22 -3.88
C ALA A 230 5.65 15.31 -3.36
N LEU A 231 6.43 15.02 -2.32
CA LEU A 231 7.48 15.92 -1.85
C LEU A 231 8.58 16.11 -2.90
N ALA A 232 9.04 15.03 -3.54
CA ALA A 232 10.07 15.07 -4.58
C ALA A 232 9.61 15.86 -5.82
N LEU A 233 8.34 15.71 -6.22
CA LEU A 233 7.76 16.44 -7.36
C LEU A 233 7.71 17.95 -7.13
N LYS A 234 7.40 18.39 -5.90
CA LYS A 234 7.39 19.81 -5.51
C LYS A 234 8.77 20.47 -5.59
N GLN A 235 9.81 19.65 -5.69
CA GLN A 235 11.18 20.10 -5.88
C GLN A 235 11.54 20.14 -7.38
N LYS A 236 12.82 20.37 -7.67
CA LYS A 236 13.31 20.37 -9.05
C LYS A 236 13.25 19.00 -9.76
N LEU A 237 12.92 17.92 -9.01
CA LEU A 237 12.81 16.59 -9.58
C LEU A 237 11.51 16.38 -10.38
N GLY A 238 10.42 17.09 -10.04
CA GLY A 238 9.15 17.00 -10.77
C GLY A 238 9.15 17.83 -12.06
N LYS A 239 8.44 17.34 -13.09
CA LYS A 239 8.10 18.13 -14.25
C LYS A 239 7.28 19.36 -13.83
N LYS A 240 7.28 20.40 -14.66
CA LYS A 240 6.52 21.61 -14.36
C LYS A 240 5.03 21.30 -14.10
N GLU A 241 4.45 20.39 -14.86
CA GLU A 241 3.04 19.98 -14.82
C GLU A 241 2.70 19.14 -13.59
N THR A 242 3.69 18.49 -12.97
CA THR A 242 3.49 17.57 -11.84
C THR A 242 3.96 18.13 -10.48
N ARG A 243 4.50 19.36 -10.47
CA ARG A 243 5.04 19.98 -9.24
C ARG A 243 4.01 20.23 -8.15
N ASP A 244 2.75 20.40 -8.53
CA ASP A 244 1.66 20.63 -7.58
C ASP A 244 0.91 19.36 -7.23
N PHE A 245 1.35 18.20 -7.75
CA PHE A 245 0.74 16.94 -7.42
C PHE A 245 0.84 16.66 -5.93
N ASP A 246 -0.29 16.38 -5.34
CA ASP A 246 -0.39 15.82 -4.01
C ASP A 246 -0.32 14.29 -4.02
N ARG A 247 -0.51 13.67 -2.87
CA ARG A 247 -0.52 12.23 -2.71
C ARG A 247 -1.58 11.55 -3.59
N GLU A 248 -2.80 12.08 -3.63
CA GLU A 248 -3.92 11.48 -4.36
C GLU A 248 -3.66 11.46 -5.88
N GLN A 249 -3.07 12.53 -6.41
CA GLN A 249 -2.69 12.63 -7.82
C GLN A 249 -1.55 11.67 -8.18
N VAL A 250 -0.61 11.45 -7.25
CA VAL A 250 0.42 10.41 -7.40
C VAL A 250 -0.21 9.01 -7.44
N GLU A 251 -1.13 8.70 -6.53
CA GLU A 251 -1.85 7.42 -6.48
C GLU A 251 -2.68 7.18 -7.75
N VAL A 252 -3.35 8.22 -8.27
CA VAL A 252 -4.05 8.14 -9.57
C VAL A 252 -3.07 7.80 -10.69
N SER A 253 -1.89 8.47 -10.72
CA SER A 253 -0.85 8.19 -11.72
C SER A 253 -0.35 6.76 -11.65
N PHE A 254 -0.24 6.21 -10.46
CA PHE A 254 0.16 4.82 -10.22
C PHE A 254 -0.86 3.85 -10.82
N ARG A 255 -2.15 4.01 -10.50
CA ARG A 255 -3.22 3.16 -11.03
C ARG A 255 -3.30 3.22 -12.56
N LEU A 256 -3.28 4.41 -13.15
CA LEU A 256 -3.32 4.58 -14.62
C LEU A 256 -2.11 3.95 -15.34
N ALA A 257 -0.98 3.83 -14.67
CA ALA A 257 0.21 3.18 -15.24
C ALA A 257 0.21 1.66 -15.08
N TYR A 258 -0.53 1.14 -14.08
CA TYR A 258 -0.57 -0.27 -13.73
C TYR A 258 -1.57 -0.99 -14.62
N SER A 259 -1.08 -1.57 -15.71
CA SER A 259 -1.93 -2.29 -16.66
C SER A 259 -2.26 -3.70 -16.17
N LEU A 260 -3.32 -4.28 -16.73
CA LEU A 260 -3.70 -5.68 -16.49
C LEU A 260 -2.53 -6.65 -16.78
N GLU A 261 -1.72 -6.39 -17.82
CA GLU A 261 -0.56 -7.22 -18.16
C GLU A 261 0.52 -7.18 -17.06
N VAL A 262 0.73 -6.00 -16.45
CA VAL A 262 1.65 -5.87 -15.32
C VAL A 262 1.07 -6.59 -14.09
N PHE A 263 -0.22 -6.45 -13.82
CA PHE A 263 -0.90 -7.15 -12.73
C PHE A 263 -0.82 -8.67 -12.91
N LYS A 264 -1.01 -9.21 -14.12
CA LYS A 264 -0.86 -10.65 -14.43
C LYS A 264 0.53 -11.21 -14.10
N SER A 265 1.56 -10.36 -14.01
CA SER A 265 2.91 -10.80 -13.60
C SER A 265 3.07 -10.93 -12.07
N SER A 266 2.17 -10.35 -11.27
CA SER A 266 2.20 -10.35 -9.81
C SER A 266 1.97 -11.73 -9.20
N GLN A 267 2.43 -11.95 -7.95
CA GLN A 267 2.13 -13.16 -7.21
C GLN A 267 0.67 -13.17 -6.74
N LEU A 268 0.12 -12.00 -6.38
CA LEU A 268 -1.29 -11.85 -6.02
C LEU A 268 -2.19 -12.37 -7.15
N TYR A 269 -1.95 -11.94 -8.39
CA TYR A 269 -2.70 -12.47 -9.54
C TYR A 269 -2.58 -13.98 -9.67
N LYS A 270 -1.37 -14.54 -9.57
CA LYS A 270 -1.14 -15.98 -9.67
C LYS A 270 -1.88 -16.75 -8.59
N ASN A 271 -1.90 -16.23 -7.37
CA ASN A 271 -2.63 -16.81 -6.25
C ASN A 271 -4.15 -16.77 -6.50
N ILE A 272 -4.68 -15.63 -6.93
CA ILE A 272 -6.10 -15.48 -7.29
C ILE A 272 -6.46 -16.48 -8.41
N ASN A 273 -5.68 -16.48 -9.49
CA ASN A 273 -5.94 -17.33 -10.64
C ASN A 273 -5.86 -18.82 -10.28
N GLY A 274 -4.92 -19.21 -9.42
CA GLY A 274 -4.82 -20.58 -8.90
C GLY A 274 -6.06 -20.99 -8.11
N MET A 275 -6.58 -20.12 -7.25
CA MET A 275 -7.84 -20.36 -6.52
C MET A 275 -9.04 -20.45 -7.45
N MET A 276 -9.12 -19.55 -8.44
CA MET A 276 -10.24 -19.49 -9.39
C MET A 276 -10.28 -20.68 -10.36
N ALA A 277 -9.11 -21.16 -10.80
CA ALA A 277 -9.01 -22.29 -11.72
C ALA A 277 -9.68 -23.56 -11.14
N HIS A 278 -9.61 -23.77 -9.82
CA HIS A 278 -10.30 -24.87 -9.14
C HIS A 278 -11.82 -24.75 -9.20
N HIS A 279 -12.35 -23.57 -9.44
CA HIS A 279 -13.79 -23.29 -9.51
C HIS A 279 -14.31 -23.10 -10.96
N GLY A 280 -13.43 -23.16 -11.97
CA GLY A 280 -13.79 -22.96 -13.38
C GLY A 280 -14.29 -21.55 -13.71
N ILE A 281 -13.91 -20.53 -12.92
CA ILE A 281 -14.39 -19.17 -13.05
C ILE A 281 -13.26 -18.28 -13.60
N GLY A 282 -13.51 -17.63 -14.75
CA GLY A 282 -12.67 -16.54 -15.26
C GLY A 282 -13.25 -15.21 -14.80
N PHE A 283 -12.42 -14.31 -14.27
CA PHE A 283 -12.88 -13.05 -13.66
C PHE A 283 -12.24 -11.80 -14.28
N LEU A 284 -11.20 -11.94 -15.09
CA LEU A 284 -10.52 -10.83 -15.73
C LEU A 284 -11.10 -10.52 -17.11
N LEU A 285 -10.94 -9.23 -17.49
CA LEU A 285 -11.19 -8.71 -18.84
C LEU A 285 -10.29 -9.34 -19.89
#